data_88ae57e333e3b330286834d0e1fad3ee
#
_entry.id   88ae57e333e3b330286834d0e1fad3ee
#
_cell.length_a   1.000
_cell.length_b   1.000
_cell.length_c   1.000
_cell.angle_alpha   90.00
_cell.angle_beta   90.00
_cell.angle_gamma   90.00
#
_symmetry.space_group_name_H-M   'P 1'
#
loop_
_entity.id
_entity.type
_entity.pdbx_description
1 polymer ?
#
loop_
_entity_poly.entity_id
_entity_poly.type
_entity_poly.pdbx_seq_one_letter_code
_entity_poly.pdbx_strand_id
1 'polypeptide(L)'
;DFEAWFDIPEIISRADCSTGWIVANMASHHRTLAVFDERIQREIWDDNPNALIAAGNIYQQGSAKKVEDGIILTGLWNFCSGIEISDWSFFAFMLDDNGTKDWHQCILHKSEYEILNDWDTYGMKQTGSCSVKINELFVPEYKLQSFSVNRDGHTFKGLDLNKNLM
;
A
#
# COMPACT_ATOMS: atom_id res chain seq x y z
N ASP A 1 17.59 -10.80 -3.43
CA ASP A 1 18.30 -11.35 -2.28
C ASP A 1 17.66 -10.84 -0.99
N PHE A 2 17.21 -11.77 -0.14
CA PHE A 2 16.49 -11.43 1.10
C PHE A 2 17.40 -10.74 2.14
N GLU A 3 18.68 -11.05 2.14
CA GLU A 3 19.65 -10.39 3.02
C GLU A 3 19.83 -8.92 2.65
N ALA A 4 19.98 -8.60 1.37
CA ALA A 4 20.11 -7.22 0.89
C ALA A 4 18.91 -6.34 1.28
N TRP A 5 17.73 -6.93 1.41
CA TRP A 5 16.53 -6.20 1.84
C TRP A 5 16.63 -5.68 3.28
N PHE A 6 17.39 -6.33 4.16
CA PHE A 6 17.67 -5.85 5.52
C PHE A 6 18.95 -5.00 5.57
N ASP A 7 20.01 -5.44 4.89
CA ASP A 7 21.33 -4.81 4.97
C ASP A 7 21.33 -3.38 4.39
N ILE A 8 20.66 -3.17 3.24
CA ILE A 8 20.63 -1.86 2.59
C ILE A 8 19.97 -0.80 3.46
N PRO A 9 18.75 -0.98 3.99
CA PRO A 9 18.14 -0.02 4.90
C PRO A 9 18.95 0.18 6.19
N GLU A 10 19.59 -0.86 6.74
CA GLU A 10 20.44 -0.72 7.92
C GLU A 10 21.63 0.19 7.64
N ILE A 11 22.36 -0.04 6.55
CA ILE A 11 23.51 0.79 6.15
C ILE A 11 23.09 2.26 5.96
N ILE A 12 21.98 2.50 5.26
CA ILE A 12 21.45 3.85 5.02
C ILE A 12 21.04 4.51 6.32
N SER A 13 20.39 3.76 7.24
CA SER A 13 19.92 4.27 8.53
C SER A 13 21.06 4.74 9.45
N ARG A 14 22.28 4.24 9.26
CA ARG A 14 23.46 4.72 10.00
C ARG A 14 23.81 6.17 9.67
N ALA A 15 23.46 6.62 8.47
CA ALA A 15 23.64 8.01 8.03
C ALA A 15 22.40 8.87 8.28
N ASP A 16 21.21 8.34 7.93
CA ASP A 16 19.92 9.00 8.12
C ASP A 16 18.79 8.00 8.31
N CYS A 17 18.20 8.03 9.51
CA CYS A 17 17.13 7.09 9.89
C CYS A 17 15.85 7.28 9.07
N SER A 18 15.51 8.50 8.66
CA SER A 18 14.32 8.76 7.86
C SER A 18 14.45 8.13 6.47
N THR A 19 15.60 8.32 5.83
CA THR A 19 15.88 7.72 4.51
C THR A 19 15.88 6.19 4.60
N GLY A 20 16.54 5.61 5.61
CA GLY A 20 16.55 4.17 5.81
C GLY A 20 15.14 3.60 6.01
N TRP A 21 14.29 4.29 6.77
CA TRP A 21 12.89 3.92 6.96
C TRP A 21 12.11 3.93 5.63
N ILE A 22 12.26 4.98 4.82
CA ILE A 22 11.57 5.07 3.53
C ILE A 22 12.00 3.95 2.59
N VAL A 23 13.32 3.71 2.48
CA VAL A 23 13.85 2.61 1.64
C VAL A 23 13.30 1.25 2.07
N ALA A 24 13.31 0.95 3.37
CA ALA A 24 12.77 -0.30 3.90
C ALA A 24 11.27 -0.49 3.56
N ASN A 25 10.48 0.57 3.78
CA ASN A 25 9.03 0.52 3.51
C ASN A 25 8.75 0.34 2.01
N MET A 26 9.30 1.20 1.16
CA MET A 26 9.02 1.16 -0.27
C MET A 26 9.51 -0.13 -0.93
N ALA A 27 10.67 -0.65 -0.53
CA ALA A 27 11.14 -1.95 -1.00
C ALA A 27 10.17 -3.09 -0.62
N SER A 28 9.58 -3.04 0.58
CA SER A 28 8.60 -4.04 1.03
C SER A 28 7.29 -4.00 0.25
N HIS A 29 6.91 -2.83 -0.25
CA HIS A 29 5.65 -2.63 -0.94
C HIS A 29 5.61 -3.28 -2.34
N HIS A 30 6.74 -3.42 -3.01
CA HIS A 30 6.81 -4.21 -4.25
C HIS A 30 6.48 -5.70 -4.02
N ARG A 31 6.90 -6.26 -2.87
CA ARG A 31 6.50 -7.61 -2.48
C ARG A 31 4.99 -7.69 -2.22
N THR A 32 4.41 -6.66 -1.60
CA THR A 32 2.96 -6.58 -1.40
C THR A 32 2.23 -6.50 -2.74
N LEU A 33 2.72 -5.70 -3.70
CA LEU A 33 2.14 -5.62 -5.04
C LEU A 33 2.15 -6.98 -5.77
N ALA A 34 3.19 -7.78 -5.57
CA ALA A 34 3.34 -9.08 -6.23
C ALA A 34 2.22 -10.11 -5.89
N VAL A 35 1.43 -9.87 -4.84
CA VAL A 35 0.29 -10.74 -4.48
C VAL A 35 -1.07 -10.22 -4.99
N PHE A 36 -1.11 -9.02 -5.57
CA PHE A 36 -2.31 -8.46 -6.20
C PHE A 36 -2.60 -9.10 -7.56
N ASP A 37 -3.74 -8.76 -8.14
CA ASP A 37 -4.15 -9.19 -9.48
C ASP A 37 -3.08 -8.82 -10.54
N GLU A 38 -2.87 -9.68 -11.54
CA GLU A 38 -1.89 -9.47 -12.61
C GLU A 38 -2.10 -8.14 -13.34
N ARG A 39 -3.34 -7.73 -13.54
CA ARG A 39 -3.68 -6.52 -14.26
C ARG A 39 -3.05 -5.29 -13.61
N ILE A 40 -3.18 -5.13 -12.29
CA ILE A 40 -2.60 -3.97 -11.60
C ILE A 40 -1.07 -4.05 -11.50
N GLN A 41 -0.50 -5.25 -11.39
CA GLN A 41 0.95 -5.42 -11.45
C GLN A 41 1.50 -4.92 -12.79
N ARG A 42 0.87 -5.30 -13.92
CA ARG A 42 1.26 -4.82 -15.26
C ARG A 42 1.03 -3.33 -15.43
N GLU A 43 -0.10 -2.80 -14.96
CA GLU A 43 -0.40 -1.35 -15.01
C GLU A 43 0.72 -0.53 -14.37
N ILE A 44 1.32 -1.02 -13.30
CA ILE A 44 2.38 -0.31 -12.57
C ILE A 44 3.76 -0.59 -13.16
N TRP A 45 4.13 -1.87 -13.28
CA TRP A 45 5.51 -2.24 -13.63
C TRP A 45 5.84 -2.13 -15.12
N ASP A 46 4.85 -2.28 -16.01
CA ASP A 46 5.08 -2.08 -17.46
C ASP A 46 5.24 -0.58 -17.78
N ASP A 47 4.59 0.31 -17.01
CA ASP A 47 4.74 1.76 -17.13
C ASP A 47 6.05 2.24 -16.45
N ASN A 48 6.25 1.86 -15.19
CA ASN A 48 7.45 2.23 -14.42
C ASN A 48 7.89 1.10 -13.47
N PRO A 49 8.88 0.28 -13.84
CA PRO A 49 9.38 -0.80 -12.98
C PRO A 49 10.06 -0.29 -11.69
N ASN A 50 10.36 1.00 -11.60
CA ASN A 50 10.93 1.66 -10.43
C ASN A 50 9.90 2.55 -9.71
N ALA A 51 8.61 2.34 -9.92
CA ALA A 51 7.56 3.11 -9.27
C ALA A 51 7.72 3.10 -7.74
N LEU A 52 7.63 4.25 -7.11
CA LEU A 52 7.68 4.37 -5.66
C LEU A 52 6.26 4.13 -5.10
N ILE A 53 6.16 3.21 -4.15
CA ILE A 53 4.89 2.80 -3.56
C ILE A 53 4.91 3.07 -2.06
N ALA A 54 4.03 3.95 -1.58
CA ALA A 54 3.81 4.21 -0.16
C ALA A 54 2.67 3.34 0.40
N ALA A 55 2.33 3.51 1.69
CA ALA A 55 1.16 2.84 2.26
C ALA A 55 0.54 3.59 3.44
N GLY A 56 -0.80 3.56 3.53
CA GLY A 56 -1.61 3.84 4.71
C GLY A 56 -2.14 2.52 5.28
N ASN A 57 -1.40 1.92 6.22
CA ASN A 57 -1.66 0.55 6.69
C ASN A 57 -2.60 0.46 7.90
N ILE A 58 -3.05 1.58 8.47
CA ILE A 58 -3.96 1.58 9.62
C ILE A 58 -5.38 1.31 9.13
N TYR A 59 -5.76 0.04 9.05
CA TYR A 59 -7.04 -0.40 8.45
C TYR A 59 -8.29 0.17 9.15
N GLN A 60 -8.19 0.56 10.42
CA GLN A 60 -9.29 1.19 11.16
C GLN A 60 -9.62 2.61 10.66
N GLN A 61 -8.72 3.21 9.90
CA GLN A 61 -8.86 4.58 9.37
C GLN A 61 -9.56 4.63 8.02
N GLY A 62 -9.81 3.46 7.41
CA GLY A 62 -10.54 3.32 6.16
C GLY A 62 -11.79 2.47 6.31
N SER A 63 -12.82 2.82 5.55
CA SER A 63 -14.05 2.07 5.41
C SER A 63 -14.48 1.96 3.95
N ALA A 64 -15.05 0.83 3.59
CA ALA A 64 -15.52 0.59 2.23
C ALA A 64 -16.90 -0.05 2.21
N LYS A 65 -17.66 0.28 1.16
CA LYS A 65 -18.94 -0.36 0.83
C LYS A 65 -18.79 -1.10 -0.48
N LYS A 66 -19.21 -2.36 -0.52
CA LYS A 66 -19.25 -3.15 -1.75
C LYS A 66 -20.30 -2.58 -2.70
N VAL A 67 -19.92 -2.46 -3.97
CA VAL A 67 -20.78 -2.07 -5.07
C VAL A 67 -20.54 -3.01 -6.25
N GLU A 68 -21.29 -2.84 -7.35
CA GLU A 68 -21.04 -3.59 -8.59
C GLU A 68 -19.63 -3.30 -9.10
N ASP A 69 -18.87 -4.34 -9.44
CA ASP A 69 -17.50 -4.32 -9.97
C ASP A 69 -16.41 -3.66 -9.08
N GLY A 70 -16.69 -3.42 -7.78
CA GLY A 70 -15.72 -2.81 -6.89
C GLY A 70 -16.26 -2.39 -5.54
N ILE A 71 -15.67 -1.30 -5.03
CA ILE A 71 -16.05 -0.69 -3.74
C ILE A 71 -16.11 0.82 -3.85
N ILE A 72 -16.82 1.46 -2.91
CA ILE A 72 -16.67 2.90 -2.61
C ILE A 72 -15.85 3.02 -1.34
N LEU A 73 -14.68 3.64 -1.45
CA LEU A 73 -13.71 3.80 -0.37
C LEU A 73 -13.77 5.21 0.22
N THR A 74 -13.74 5.30 1.55
CA THR A 74 -13.62 6.57 2.29
C THR A 74 -12.68 6.37 3.47
N GLY A 75 -11.83 7.35 3.77
CA GLY A 75 -10.95 7.29 4.93
C GLY A 75 -10.01 8.48 5.08
N LEU A 76 -9.33 8.50 6.22
CA LEU A 76 -8.25 9.42 6.53
C LEU A 76 -7.11 8.62 7.19
N TRP A 77 -6.09 8.30 6.42
CA TRP A 77 -4.94 7.52 6.90
C TRP A 77 -3.81 8.43 7.33
N ASN A 78 -3.38 8.29 8.56
CA ASN A 78 -2.22 8.98 9.11
C ASN A 78 -0.94 8.13 8.92
N PHE A 79 0.21 8.78 9.02
CA PHE A 79 1.53 8.13 8.96
C PHE A 79 1.83 7.42 7.63
N CYS A 80 1.41 8.01 6.51
CA CYS A 80 1.72 7.50 5.18
C CYS A 80 3.14 7.90 4.77
N SER A 81 4.15 7.19 5.29
CA SER A 81 5.57 7.52 5.08
C SER A 81 5.94 7.50 3.61
N GLY A 82 6.60 8.58 3.13
CA GLY A 82 7.04 8.73 1.75
C GLY A 82 5.94 9.04 0.74
N ILE A 83 4.75 9.39 1.20
CA ILE A 83 3.58 9.61 0.34
C ILE A 83 3.78 10.73 -0.68
N GLU A 84 4.54 11.78 -0.33
CA GLU A 84 4.79 12.94 -1.20
C GLU A 84 5.63 12.60 -2.43
N ILE A 85 6.53 11.61 -2.31
CA ILE A 85 7.43 11.18 -3.39
C ILE A 85 6.94 9.92 -4.10
N SER A 86 5.85 9.30 -3.62
CA SER A 86 5.34 8.06 -4.20
C SER A 86 4.51 8.31 -5.45
N ASP A 87 4.51 7.34 -6.36
CA ASP A 87 3.64 7.31 -7.54
C ASP A 87 2.32 6.62 -7.23
N TRP A 88 2.38 5.59 -6.38
CA TRP A 88 1.26 4.77 -5.95
C TRP A 88 1.24 4.60 -4.44
N SER A 89 0.10 4.25 -3.87
CA SER A 89 0.01 3.93 -2.45
C SER A 89 -1.02 2.84 -2.16
N PHE A 90 -0.69 1.95 -1.22
CA PHE A 90 -1.66 1.03 -0.63
C PHE A 90 -2.47 1.74 0.45
N PHE A 91 -3.75 1.38 0.55
CA PHE A 91 -4.62 1.80 1.65
C PHE A 91 -5.33 0.59 2.23
N ALA A 92 -5.11 0.35 3.52
CA ALA A 92 -5.77 -0.73 4.26
C ALA A 92 -7.12 -0.26 4.80
N PHE A 93 -8.14 -1.10 4.75
CA PHE A 93 -9.48 -0.80 5.24
C PHE A 93 -10.22 -2.07 5.67
N MET A 94 -11.32 -1.88 6.38
CA MET A 94 -12.27 -2.95 6.65
C MET A 94 -13.40 -2.89 5.63
N LEU A 95 -13.60 -4.00 4.93
CA LEU A 95 -14.78 -4.21 4.08
C LEU A 95 -15.84 -4.95 4.89
N ASP A 96 -17.04 -4.41 4.96
CA ASP A 96 -18.21 -5.10 5.50
C ASP A 96 -19.03 -5.67 4.34
N ASP A 97 -19.00 -6.98 4.19
CA ASP A 97 -19.84 -7.71 3.23
C ASP A 97 -20.91 -8.51 3.99
N ASN A 98 -22.10 -7.95 4.10
CA ASN A 98 -23.26 -8.57 4.75
C ASN A 98 -23.01 -9.01 6.21
N GLY A 99 -22.30 -8.18 6.99
CA GLY A 99 -21.99 -8.43 8.41
C GLY A 99 -20.71 -9.22 8.64
N THR A 100 -20.03 -9.67 7.57
CA THR A 100 -18.69 -10.25 7.65
C THR A 100 -17.67 -9.17 7.39
N LYS A 101 -16.88 -8.83 8.41
CA LYS A 101 -15.81 -7.83 8.29
C LYS A 101 -14.51 -8.52 7.89
N ASP A 102 -13.93 -8.05 6.81
CA ASP A 102 -12.69 -8.58 6.27
C ASP A 102 -11.66 -7.47 6.02
N TRP A 103 -10.37 -7.77 6.29
CA TRP A 103 -9.29 -6.84 6.05
C TRP A 103 -8.82 -6.89 4.59
N HIS A 104 -8.89 -5.74 3.96
CA HIS A 104 -8.48 -5.54 2.57
C HIS A 104 -7.44 -4.43 2.44
N GLN A 105 -6.70 -4.48 1.36
CA GLN A 105 -5.96 -3.34 0.84
C GLN A 105 -6.38 -3.07 -0.61
N CYS A 106 -6.36 -1.79 -0.98
CA CYS A 106 -6.35 -1.38 -2.38
C CYS A 106 -5.04 -0.68 -2.71
N ILE A 107 -4.77 -0.53 -4.01
CA ILE A 107 -3.66 0.29 -4.50
C ILE A 107 -4.21 1.38 -5.41
N LEU A 108 -3.76 2.62 -5.18
CA LEU A 108 -4.24 3.82 -5.88
C LEU A 108 -3.07 4.64 -6.41
N HIS A 109 -3.25 5.24 -7.58
CA HIS A 109 -2.32 6.22 -8.13
C HIS A 109 -2.43 7.55 -7.36
N LYS A 110 -1.36 8.33 -7.29
CA LYS A 110 -1.30 9.61 -6.55
C LYS A 110 -2.33 10.66 -6.96
N SER A 111 -2.92 10.54 -8.16
CA SER A 111 -4.00 11.44 -8.60
C SER A 111 -5.38 11.09 -8.04
N GLU A 112 -5.51 9.96 -7.32
CA GLU A 112 -6.80 9.45 -6.82
C GLU A 112 -7.05 9.81 -5.34
N TYR A 113 -6.12 10.51 -4.67
CA TYR A 113 -6.25 10.89 -3.26
C TYR A 113 -5.66 12.28 -2.95
N GLU A 114 -5.97 12.82 -1.78
CA GLU A 114 -5.48 14.11 -1.29
C GLU A 114 -4.44 13.90 -0.17
N ILE A 115 -3.27 14.54 -0.29
CA ILE A 115 -2.22 14.57 0.75
C ILE A 115 -2.40 15.85 1.57
N LEU A 116 -2.45 15.74 2.91
CA LEU A 116 -2.80 16.86 3.80
C LEU A 116 -1.58 17.62 4.34
N ASN A 117 -0.39 17.50 3.93
CA ASN A 117 0.80 18.27 4.36
C ASN A 117 0.85 18.60 5.87
N ASP A 118 0.48 17.63 6.71
CA ASP A 118 0.31 17.76 8.15
C ASP A 118 1.44 17.12 8.99
N TRP A 119 2.57 16.76 8.32
CA TRP A 119 3.71 16.12 8.99
C TRP A 119 4.68 17.17 9.57
N ASP A 120 4.50 17.51 10.85
CA ASP A 120 5.42 18.38 11.60
C ASP A 120 5.86 17.70 12.92
N THR A 121 7.06 17.14 12.94
CA THR A 121 7.59 16.33 14.05
C THR A 121 9.02 16.71 14.43
N TYR A 122 9.45 16.39 15.64
CA TYR A 122 10.84 16.58 16.07
C TYR A 122 11.81 15.60 15.46
N GLY A 123 11.40 14.34 15.30
CA GLY A 123 12.19 13.25 14.70
C GLY A 123 11.54 12.69 13.47
N MET A 124 12.31 12.03 12.63
CA MET A 124 11.83 11.39 11.39
C MET A 124 11.13 12.38 10.42
N LYS A 125 11.57 13.65 10.41
CA LYS A 125 10.94 14.70 9.59
C LYS A 125 10.93 14.35 8.11
N GLN A 126 12.06 13.84 7.60
CA GLN A 126 12.25 13.55 6.18
C GLN A 126 11.45 12.34 5.69
N THR A 127 10.73 11.64 6.60
CA THR A 127 9.82 10.58 6.15
C THR A 127 8.59 11.13 5.44
N GLY A 128 8.25 12.42 5.63
CA GLY A 128 7.07 13.04 5.03
C GLY A 128 5.81 12.19 5.26
N SER A 129 5.62 11.72 6.52
CA SER A 129 4.54 10.78 6.85
C SER A 129 3.18 11.46 6.95
N CYS A 130 2.87 12.28 5.94
CA CYS A 130 1.63 13.04 5.85
C CYS A 130 0.40 12.15 5.86
N SER A 131 -0.73 12.73 6.30
CA SER A 131 -2.03 12.07 6.21
C SER A 131 -2.58 12.11 4.78
N VAL A 132 -3.36 11.08 4.44
CA VAL A 132 -4.04 10.97 3.15
C VAL A 132 -5.54 10.87 3.37
N LYS A 133 -6.28 11.68 2.63
CA LYS A 133 -7.74 11.70 2.63
C LYS A 133 -8.30 11.14 1.32
N ILE A 134 -9.26 10.24 1.45
CA ILE A 134 -10.05 9.70 0.33
C ILE A 134 -11.53 9.89 0.68
N ASN A 135 -12.31 10.41 -0.25
CA ASN A 135 -13.72 10.67 -0.07
C ASN A 135 -14.55 10.04 -1.19
N GLU A 136 -15.34 9.01 -0.86
CA GLU A 136 -16.26 8.31 -1.76
C GLU A 136 -15.66 7.93 -3.14
N LEU A 137 -14.42 7.41 -3.14
CA LEU A 137 -13.74 6.99 -4.35
C LEU A 137 -14.22 5.59 -4.78
N PHE A 138 -14.62 5.44 -6.05
CA PHE A 138 -14.82 4.12 -6.63
C PHE A 138 -13.47 3.45 -6.91
N VAL A 139 -13.29 2.23 -6.37
CA VAL A 139 -12.09 1.41 -6.58
C VAL A 139 -12.52 0.09 -7.22
N PRO A 140 -12.05 -0.21 -8.44
CA PRO A 140 -12.42 -1.45 -9.13
C PRO A 140 -11.80 -2.69 -8.47
N GLU A 141 -12.46 -3.83 -8.61
CA GLU A 141 -12.11 -5.08 -7.90
C GLU A 141 -10.67 -5.57 -8.17
N TYR A 142 -10.12 -5.35 -9.36
CA TYR A 142 -8.76 -5.78 -9.69
C TYR A 142 -7.66 -5.00 -8.93
N LYS A 143 -7.99 -3.83 -8.37
CA LYS A 143 -7.10 -3.05 -7.49
C LYS A 143 -7.20 -3.47 -6.01
N LEU A 144 -7.99 -4.49 -5.67
CA LEU A 144 -8.25 -4.94 -4.31
C LEU A 144 -7.58 -6.28 -4.03
N GLN A 145 -7.07 -6.43 -2.80
CA GLN A 145 -6.58 -7.69 -2.25
C GLN A 145 -7.13 -7.90 -0.83
N SER A 146 -7.77 -9.06 -0.61
CA SER A 146 -8.11 -9.52 0.75
C SER A 146 -6.89 -10.17 1.40
N PHE A 147 -6.66 -9.87 2.66
CA PHE A 147 -5.60 -10.51 3.47
C PHE A 147 -6.15 -11.48 4.53
N SER A 148 -7.47 -11.51 4.74
CA SER A 148 -8.09 -12.48 5.68
C SER A 148 -8.23 -13.87 5.07
N VAL A 149 -8.30 -13.97 3.77
CA VAL A 149 -8.54 -15.22 3.02
C VAL A 149 -7.42 -16.25 3.18
N ASN A 150 -6.23 -15.83 3.63
CA ASN A 150 -5.10 -16.75 3.88
C ASN A 150 -5.36 -17.80 4.97
N ARG A 151 -6.38 -17.62 5.82
CA ARG A 151 -6.72 -18.60 6.87
C ARG A 151 -7.36 -19.85 6.31
N ASP A 152 -7.98 -19.77 5.13
CA ASP A 152 -8.78 -20.85 4.53
C ASP A 152 -8.08 -21.51 3.32
N GLY A 153 -6.78 -21.26 3.11
CA GLY A 153 -6.00 -21.90 2.05
C GLY A 153 -6.22 -21.30 0.65
N HIS A 154 -6.81 -20.12 0.54
CA HIS A 154 -6.91 -19.41 -0.74
C HIS A 154 -5.57 -18.80 -1.14
N THR A 155 -5.20 -18.95 -2.38
CA THR A 155 -4.00 -18.34 -2.98
C THR A 155 -4.26 -16.87 -3.31
N PHE A 156 -3.26 -16.01 -3.06
CA PHE A 156 -3.28 -14.64 -3.58
C PHE A 156 -3.36 -14.64 -5.11
N LYS A 157 -4.12 -13.70 -5.68
CA LYS A 157 -4.37 -13.61 -7.13
C LYS A 157 -3.07 -13.53 -7.97
N GLY A 158 -2.03 -12.89 -7.45
CA GLY A 158 -0.76 -12.67 -8.14
C GLY A 158 0.33 -13.71 -7.92
N LEU A 159 0.11 -14.74 -7.08
CA LEU A 159 1.16 -15.73 -6.75
C LEU A 159 1.66 -16.52 -7.95
N ASP A 160 0.80 -16.82 -8.91
CA ASP A 160 1.17 -17.63 -10.07
C ASP A 160 2.21 -16.95 -10.96
N LEU A 161 2.20 -15.62 -11.01
CA LEU A 161 3.20 -14.82 -11.76
C LEU A 161 4.57 -14.77 -11.06
N ASN A 162 4.56 -14.84 -9.73
CA ASN A 162 5.71 -14.52 -8.89
C ASN A 162 6.22 -15.72 -8.08
N LYS A 163 6.02 -16.94 -8.58
CA LYS A 163 6.39 -18.22 -7.89
C LYS A 163 7.84 -18.29 -7.40
N ASN A 164 8.74 -17.49 -7.98
CA ASN A 164 10.17 -17.49 -7.64
C ASN A 164 10.55 -16.34 -6.68
N LEU A 165 9.62 -15.51 -6.26
CA LEU A 165 9.87 -14.35 -5.38
C LEU A 165 9.48 -14.60 -3.91
N MET A 166 8.99 -15.79 -3.60
CA MET A 166 8.50 -16.18 -2.26
C MET A 166 9.34 -17.28 -1.66
#